data_44c9667ef4ddd379863507f45300bcf5
#
_entry.id   44c9667ef4ddd379863507f45300bcf5
#
_cell.length_a   1.000
_cell.length_b   1.000
_cell.length_c   1.000
_cell.angle_alpha   90.00
_cell.angle_beta   90.00
_cell.angle_gamma   90.00
#
_symmetry.space_group_name_H-M   'P 1'
#
loop_
_entity.id
_entity.type
_entity.pdbx_description
1 polymer ?
#
loop_
_entity_poly.entity_id
_entity_poly.type
_entity_poly.pdbx_seq_one_letter_code
_entity_poly.pdbx_strand_id
1 'polypeptide(L)'
;MIGRSGDWLLAIAGGVLLSLMIEFNSLLARYTSPVYASWVAHGLGAVVAVLLVLAYARVRAGKAENRRNAGNQQGVRAPRWFYLGGIPGAFTVILAAVAVNSRLALSGTIALMLVGQVVFGMVSDHFGLFRTPRRRLSGTDLVVALTVLGGSAMIIFGGG
;
A
#
# COMPACT_ATOMS: atom_id res chain seq x y z
N MET A 1 3.17 12.35 21.01
CA MET A 1 2.59 13.05 19.84
C MET A 1 3.75 13.33 18.89
N ILE A 2 3.88 12.53 17.84
CA ILE A 2 4.79 12.85 16.72
C ILE A 2 4.10 14.01 16.03
N GLY A 3 4.78 15.18 15.94
CA GLY A 3 4.14 16.39 15.43
C GLY A 3 3.78 16.26 13.96
N ARG A 4 2.78 17.01 13.49
CA ARG A 4 2.26 17.05 12.10
C ARG A 4 3.35 17.03 11.02
N SER A 5 4.56 17.52 11.32
CA SER A 5 5.71 17.50 10.40
C SER A 5 6.28 16.09 10.17
N GLY A 6 6.26 15.20 11.18
CA GLY A 6 6.75 13.82 11.04
C GLY A 6 5.84 12.96 10.15
N ASP A 7 4.54 13.20 10.20
CA ASP A 7 3.57 12.44 9.41
C ASP A 7 3.75 12.70 7.90
N TRP A 8 4.02 13.95 7.52
CA TRP A 8 4.30 14.33 6.13
C TRP A 8 5.60 13.70 5.61
N LEU A 9 6.65 13.68 6.41
CA LEU A 9 7.91 13.04 6.03
C LEU A 9 7.73 11.53 5.84
N LEU A 10 6.98 10.88 6.72
CA LEU A 10 6.66 9.46 6.60
C LEU A 10 5.82 9.17 5.34
N ALA A 11 4.85 10.03 5.02
CA ALA A 11 4.02 9.89 3.83
C ALA A 11 4.86 10.03 2.54
N ILE A 12 5.74 11.04 2.49
CA ILE A 12 6.66 11.25 1.35
C ILE A 12 7.61 10.04 1.21
N ALA A 13 8.24 9.62 2.31
CA ALA A 13 9.13 8.46 2.30
C ALA A 13 8.40 7.19 1.83
N GLY A 14 7.17 6.96 2.30
CA GLY A 14 6.34 5.85 1.84
C GLY A 14 6.02 5.91 0.35
N GLY A 15 5.72 7.09 -0.18
CA GLY A 15 5.48 7.30 -1.61
C GLY A 15 6.72 7.02 -2.47
N VAL A 16 7.88 7.51 -2.04
CA VAL A 16 9.17 7.25 -2.73
C VAL A 16 9.49 5.75 -2.73
N LEU A 17 9.37 5.08 -1.58
CA LEU A 17 9.63 3.64 -1.48
C LEU A 17 8.65 2.82 -2.33
N LEU A 18 7.39 3.22 -2.40
CA LEU A 18 6.39 2.56 -3.25
C LEU A 18 6.75 2.70 -4.73
N SER A 19 7.14 3.91 -5.18
CA SER A 19 7.55 4.15 -6.57
C SER A 19 8.79 3.34 -6.94
N LEU A 20 9.78 3.28 -6.08
CA LEU A 20 10.98 2.46 -6.26
C LEU A 20 10.64 0.97 -6.32
N MET A 21 9.75 0.50 -5.44
CA MET A 21 9.28 -0.89 -5.45
C MET A 21 8.61 -1.25 -6.77
N ILE A 22 7.74 -0.39 -7.28
CA ILE A 22 7.05 -0.59 -8.56
C ILE A 22 8.06 -0.65 -9.71
N GLU A 23 9.03 0.28 -9.73
CA GLU A 23 10.05 0.33 -10.78
C GLU A 23 10.95 -0.92 -10.79
N PHE A 24 11.51 -1.29 -9.63
CA PHE A 24 12.34 -2.50 -9.53
C PHE A 24 11.57 -3.78 -9.86
N ASN A 25 10.31 -3.88 -9.43
CA ASN A 25 9.48 -5.03 -9.75
C ASN A 25 9.16 -5.09 -11.26
N SER A 26 8.90 -3.95 -11.90
CA SER A 26 8.64 -3.89 -13.34
C SER A 26 9.89 -4.22 -14.15
N LEU A 27 11.06 -3.78 -13.70
CA LEU A 27 12.33 -4.12 -14.31
C LEU A 27 12.60 -5.62 -14.22
N LEU A 28 12.37 -6.23 -13.06
CA LEU A 28 12.49 -7.69 -12.88
C LEU A 28 11.50 -8.44 -13.78
N ALA A 29 10.24 -7.94 -13.86
CA ALA A 29 9.22 -8.54 -14.72
C ALA A 29 9.57 -8.50 -16.20
N ARG A 30 10.33 -7.49 -16.65
CA ARG A 30 10.81 -7.34 -18.02
C ARG A 30 11.80 -8.46 -18.41
N TYR A 31 12.63 -8.91 -17.47
CA TYR A 31 13.63 -9.97 -17.70
C TYR A 31 13.13 -11.37 -17.33
N THR A 32 12.00 -11.49 -16.65
CA THR A 32 11.44 -12.76 -16.20
C THR A 32 9.96 -12.88 -16.60
N SER A 33 9.07 -12.69 -15.62
CA SER A 33 7.63 -12.56 -15.84
C SER A 33 7.01 -11.73 -14.72
N PRO A 34 5.85 -11.08 -14.96
CA PRO A 34 5.14 -10.32 -13.93
C PRO A 34 4.77 -11.17 -12.69
N VAL A 35 4.43 -12.44 -12.91
CA VAL A 35 4.11 -13.38 -11.83
C VAL A 35 5.33 -13.69 -10.98
N TYR A 36 6.46 -13.99 -11.61
CA TYR A 36 7.72 -14.28 -10.92
C TYR A 36 8.21 -13.06 -10.13
N ALA A 37 8.18 -11.88 -10.74
CA ALA A 37 8.56 -10.64 -10.09
C ALA A 37 7.68 -10.34 -8.85
N SER A 38 6.36 -10.51 -8.98
CA SER A 38 5.44 -10.39 -7.85
C SER A 38 5.75 -11.39 -6.74
N TRP A 39 6.06 -12.63 -7.08
CA TRP A 39 6.42 -13.67 -6.09
C TRP A 39 7.69 -13.29 -5.32
N VAL A 40 8.72 -12.83 -6.03
CA VAL A 40 9.98 -12.37 -5.41
C VAL A 40 9.74 -11.17 -4.50
N ALA A 41 8.98 -10.16 -4.96
CA ALA A 41 8.67 -8.97 -4.18
C ALA A 41 7.94 -9.32 -2.88
N HIS A 42 6.93 -10.18 -2.94
CA HIS A 42 6.18 -10.62 -1.76
C HIS A 42 7.00 -11.52 -0.85
N GLY A 43 7.82 -12.41 -1.42
CA GLY A 43 8.74 -13.28 -0.65
C GLY A 43 9.75 -12.47 0.14
N LEU A 44 10.43 -11.52 -0.50
CA LEU A 44 11.36 -10.61 0.18
C LEU A 44 10.66 -9.76 1.24
N GLY A 45 9.47 -9.21 0.92
CA GLY A 45 8.66 -8.46 1.88
C GLY A 45 8.28 -9.30 3.11
N ALA A 46 7.90 -10.55 2.91
CA ALA A 46 7.58 -11.48 4.00
C ALA A 46 8.81 -11.77 4.88
N VAL A 47 9.98 -12.01 4.28
CA VAL A 47 11.23 -12.22 5.03
C VAL A 47 11.58 -10.99 5.87
N VAL A 48 11.54 -9.79 5.27
CA VAL A 48 11.80 -8.54 5.99
C VAL A 48 10.81 -8.34 7.13
N ALA A 49 9.52 -8.58 6.90
CA ALA A 49 8.48 -8.46 7.93
C ALA A 49 8.74 -9.41 9.10
N VAL A 50 9.10 -10.67 8.83
CA VAL A 50 9.45 -11.64 9.88
C VAL A 50 10.66 -11.18 10.67
N LEU A 51 11.73 -10.71 10.00
CA LEU A 51 12.93 -10.21 10.67
C LEU A 51 12.62 -9.00 11.55
N LEU A 52 11.80 -8.06 11.08
CA LEU A 52 11.36 -6.89 11.87
C LEU A 52 10.55 -7.31 13.10
N VAL A 53 9.61 -8.25 12.94
CA VAL A 53 8.82 -8.78 14.06
C VAL A 53 9.71 -9.46 15.09
N LEU A 54 10.66 -10.28 14.65
CA LEU A 54 11.62 -10.95 15.54
C LEU A 54 12.52 -9.95 16.25
N ALA A 55 13.06 -8.95 15.54
CA ALA A 55 13.87 -7.88 16.13
C ALA A 55 13.07 -7.10 17.18
N TYR A 56 11.84 -6.70 16.84
CA TYR A 56 10.95 -6.00 17.76
C TYR A 56 10.58 -6.84 18.99
N ALA A 57 10.31 -8.13 18.79
CA ALA A 57 10.02 -9.05 19.89
C ALA A 57 11.23 -9.18 20.84
N ARG A 58 12.46 -9.26 20.31
CA ARG A 58 13.68 -9.30 21.14
C ARG A 58 13.90 -8.01 21.94
N VAL A 59 13.70 -6.86 21.30
CA VAL A 59 13.82 -5.56 22.01
C VAL A 59 12.77 -5.42 23.10
N ARG A 60 11.55 -5.91 22.86
CA ARG A 60 10.47 -5.91 23.87
C ARG A 60 10.68 -6.93 24.97
N ALA A 61 11.21 -8.11 24.69
CA ALA A 61 11.50 -9.12 25.70
C ALA A 61 12.45 -8.59 26.78
N GLY A 62 13.46 -7.80 26.40
CA GLY A 62 14.34 -7.11 27.35
C GLY A 62 13.65 -6.05 28.22
N LYS A 63 12.45 -5.54 27.81
CA LYS A 63 11.65 -4.59 28.60
C LYS A 63 10.46 -5.24 29.32
N ALA A 64 10.10 -6.47 28.98
CA ALA A 64 8.89 -7.14 29.49
C ALA A 64 9.08 -7.81 30.85
N GLU A 65 10.32 -7.97 31.34
CA GLU A 65 10.60 -8.49 32.68
C GLU A 65 9.98 -7.61 33.78
N ASN A 66 9.70 -6.34 33.46
CA ASN A 66 9.07 -5.39 34.40
C ASN A 66 7.53 -5.28 34.26
N ARG A 67 6.89 -6.07 33.38
CA ARG A 67 5.42 -5.99 33.11
C ARG A 67 4.67 -7.31 33.33
N ARG A 68 5.21 -8.29 34.03
CA ARG A 68 4.53 -9.57 34.33
C ARG A 68 3.26 -9.44 35.15
N ASN A 69 2.90 -8.24 35.62
CA ASN A 69 1.68 -7.99 36.41
C ASN A 69 0.52 -7.36 35.64
N ALA A 70 0.63 -7.16 34.34
CA ALA A 70 -0.46 -6.62 33.53
C ALA A 70 -1.11 -7.73 32.69
N GLY A 71 -2.23 -8.19 33.22
CA GLY A 71 -3.34 -8.91 32.62
C GLY A 71 -3.08 -9.78 31.39
N ASN A 72 -3.46 -11.03 31.55
CA ASN A 72 -3.66 -12.08 30.56
C ASN A 72 -4.37 -11.55 29.29
N GLN A 73 -3.63 -10.97 28.33
CA GLN A 73 -4.16 -10.70 26.99
C GLN A 73 -4.21 -12.04 26.27
N GLN A 74 -5.35 -12.72 26.37
CA GLN A 74 -5.68 -13.86 25.54
C GLN A 74 -5.50 -13.41 24.08
N GLY A 75 -4.47 -13.96 23.42
CA GLY A 75 -4.22 -13.69 22.00
C GLY A 75 -5.45 -14.09 21.19
N VAL A 76 -6.18 -13.08 20.72
CA VAL A 76 -7.31 -13.30 19.81
C VAL A 76 -6.73 -13.95 18.55
N ARG A 77 -7.04 -15.24 18.35
CA ARG A 77 -6.64 -15.94 17.13
C ARG A 77 -7.27 -15.22 15.92
N ALA A 78 -6.44 -14.69 15.03
CA ALA A 78 -6.92 -14.07 13.82
C ALA A 78 -7.74 -15.08 12.98
N PRO A 79 -8.92 -14.72 12.51
CA PRO A 79 -9.73 -15.60 11.68
C PRO A 79 -8.97 -15.95 10.39
N ARG A 80 -9.16 -17.18 9.90
CA ARG A 80 -8.39 -17.72 8.77
C ARG A 80 -8.44 -16.86 7.50
N TRP A 81 -9.52 -16.14 7.27
CA TRP A 81 -9.68 -15.27 6.10
C TRP A 81 -8.73 -14.06 6.09
N PHE A 82 -8.13 -13.68 7.23
CA PHE A 82 -7.09 -12.64 7.26
C PHE A 82 -5.84 -13.01 6.47
N TYR A 83 -5.55 -14.30 6.34
CA TYR A 83 -4.42 -14.77 5.53
C TYR A 83 -4.64 -14.62 4.02
N LEU A 84 -5.88 -14.41 3.58
CA LEU A 84 -6.20 -14.16 2.17
C LEU A 84 -5.91 -12.72 1.73
N GLY A 85 -5.59 -11.81 2.66
CA GLY A 85 -5.30 -10.40 2.35
C GLY A 85 -4.10 -10.20 1.42
N GLY A 86 -3.18 -11.15 1.32
CA GLY A 86 -2.06 -11.10 0.38
C GLY A 86 -2.44 -11.29 -1.09
N ILE A 87 -3.59 -11.92 -1.37
CA ILE A 87 -4.02 -12.20 -2.75
C ILE A 87 -4.28 -10.91 -3.55
N PRO A 88 -5.10 -9.96 -3.07
CA PRO A 88 -5.29 -8.68 -3.75
C PRO A 88 -3.98 -7.91 -3.94
N GLY A 89 -3.08 -7.97 -2.95
CA GLY A 89 -1.75 -7.35 -3.04
C GLY A 89 -0.92 -7.93 -4.19
N ALA A 90 -0.87 -9.26 -4.32
CA ALA A 90 -0.16 -9.93 -5.39
C ALA A 90 -0.70 -9.54 -6.78
N PHE A 91 -2.03 -9.49 -6.94
CA PHE A 91 -2.66 -9.03 -8.17
C PHE A 91 -2.29 -7.58 -8.50
N THR A 92 -2.29 -6.69 -7.51
CA THR A 92 -1.91 -5.29 -7.71
C THR A 92 -0.49 -5.17 -8.23
N VAL A 93 0.46 -5.94 -7.69
CA VAL A 93 1.87 -5.90 -8.12
C VAL A 93 2.04 -6.48 -9.52
N ILE A 94 1.33 -7.56 -9.86
CA ILE A 94 1.34 -8.13 -11.22
C ILE A 94 0.79 -7.11 -12.24
N LEU A 95 -0.36 -6.52 -11.96
CA LEU A 95 -0.99 -5.53 -12.83
C LEU A 95 -0.12 -4.28 -13.00
N ALA A 96 0.50 -3.80 -11.92
CA ALA A 96 1.44 -2.68 -11.95
C ALA A 96 2.64 -3.01 -12.85
N ALA A 97 3.25 -4.20 -12.73
CA ALA A 97 4.36 -4.60 -13.56
C ALA A 97 4.00 -4.69 -15.05
N VAL A 98 2.81 -5.18 -15.38
CA VAL A 98 2.29 -5.20 -16.76
C VAL A 98 2.07 -3.79 -17.27
N ALA A 99 1.45 -2.91 -16.48
CA ALA A 99 1.12 -1.55 -16.85
C ALA A 99 2.38 -0.69 -17.08
N VAL A 100 3.38 -0.77 -16.19
CA VAL A 100 4.66 -0.05 -16.34
C VAL A 100 5.42 -0.49 -17.59
N ASN A 101 5.35 -1.76 -17.96
CA ASN A 101 5.99 -2.30 -19.17
C ASN A 101 5.15 -2.11 -20.44
N SER A 102 4.02 -1.42 -20.35
CA SER A 102 3.19 -1.00 -21.48
C SER A 102 3.51 0.45 -21.92
N ARG A 103 2.67 1.01 -22.80
CA ARG A 103 2.77 2.43 -23.22
C ARG A 103 2.52 3.43 -22.09
N LEU A 104 1.94 2.99 -20.95
CA LEU A 104 1.68 3.85 -19.81
C LEU A 104 2.96 4.25 -19.07
N ALA A 105 4.01 3.45 -19.17
CA ALA A 105 5.25 3.61 -18.41
C ALA A 105 4.99 3.77 -16.90
N LEU A 106 6.01 4.15 -16.11
CA LEU A 106 5.89 4.29 -14.67
C LEU A 106 4.93 5.43 -14.27
N SER A 107 5.06 6.59 -14.91
CA SER A 107 4.26 7.77 -14.58
C SER A 107 2.76 7.57 -14.83
N GLY A 108 2.39 7.04 -16.00
CA GLY A 108 1.00 6.73 -16.32
C GLY A 108 0.41 5.65 -15.41
N THR A 109 1.21 4.63 -15.07
CA THR A 109 0.79 3.57 -14.13
C THR A 109 0.49 4.13 -12.74
N ILE A 110 1.39 4.95 -12.18
CA ILE A 110 1.20 5.58 -10.87
C ILE A 110 -0.02 6.51 -10.91
N ALA A 111 -0.18 7.30 -11.98
CA ALA A 111 -1.34 8.17 -12.16
C ALA A 111 -2.67 7.39 -12.12
N LEU A 112 -2.77 6.27 -12.86
CA LEU A 112 -3.95 5.41 -12.84
C LEU A 112 -4.18 4.73 -11.48
N MET A 113 -3.12 4.33 -10.79
CA MET A 113 -3.23 3.78 -9.44
C MET A 113 -3.79 4.81 -8.47
N LEU A 114 -3.35 6.07 -8.53
CA LEU A 114 -3.90 7.16 -7.70
C LEU A 114 -5.38 7.41 -8.00
N VAL A 115 -5.77 7.44 -9.29
CA VAL A 115 -7.17 7.54 -9.68
C VAL A 115 -8.00 6.40 -9.08
N GLY A 116 -7.52 5.16 -9.23
CA GLY A 116 -8.18 3.98 -8.68
C GLY A 116 -8.35 4.05 -7.16
N GLN A 117 -7.32 4.50 -6.44
CA GLN A 117 -7.36 4.67 -4.99
C GLN A 117 -8.37 5.74 -4.55
N VAL A 118 -8.40 6.88 -5.22
CA VAL A 118 -9.36 7.96 -4.93
C VAL A 118 -10.79 7.50 -5.17
N VAL A 119 -11.06 6.93 -6.35
CA VAL A 119 -12.41 6.43 -6.70
C VAL A 119 -12.86 5.33 -5.74
N PHE A 120 -11.98 4.35 -5.47
CA PHE A 120 -12.30 3.26 -4.55
C PHE A 120 -12.53 3.77 -3.12
N GLY A 121 -11.72 4.72 -2.65
CA GLY A 121 -11.90 5.37 -1.35
C GLY A 121 -13.25 6.05 -1.25
N MET A 122 -13.62 6.87 -2.25
CA MET A 122 -14.91 7.56 -2.29
C MET A 122 -16.10 6.58 -2.28
N VAL A 123 -16.02 5.50 -3.07
CA VAL A 123 -17.04 4.45 -3.10
C VAL A 123 -17.13 3.73 -1.75
N SER A 124 -15.98 3.38 -1.17
CA SER A 124 -15.93 2.70 0.12
C SER A 124 -16.53 3.54 1.24
N ASP A 125 -16.22 4.83 1.29
CA ASP A 125 -16.74 5.77 2.28
C ASP A 125 -18.26 5.99 2.11
N HIS A 126 -18.72 6.10 0.86
CA HIS A 126 -20.12 6.31 0.57
C HIS A 126 -20.99 5.12 0.99
N PHE A 127 -20.56 3.91 0.66
CA PHE A 127 -21.30 2.69 0.96
C PHE A 127 -20.98 2.10 2.35
N GLY A 128 -19.96 2.60 3.04
CA GLY A 128 -19.50 2.06 4.32
C GLY A 128 -18.94 0.65 4.17
N LEU A 129 -18.18 0.39 3.09
CA LEU A 129 -17.55 -0.90 2.86
C LEU A 129 -16.50 -1.18 3.95
N PHE A 130 -16.22 -2.46 4.21
CA PHE A 130 -15.23 -2.90 5.21
C PHE A 130 -15.47 -2.39 6.63
N ARG A 131 -16.73 -2.13 7.01
CA ARG A 131 -17.14 -1.57 8.31
C ARG A 131 -16.61 -0.15 8.58
N THR A 132 -16.23 0.58 7.54
CA THR A 132 -15.94 2.01 7.70
C THR A 132 -17.24 2.78 8.00
N PRO A 133 -17.21 3.82 8.85
CA PRO A 133 -18.37 4.65 9.06
C PRO A 133 -18.75 5.32 7.74
N ARG A 134 -20.03 5.21 7.36
CA ARG A 134 -20.55 5.85 6.14
C ARG A 134 -20.34 7.36 6.23
N ARG A 135 -19.64 7.90 5.25
CA ARG A 135 -19.41 9.32 5.12
C ARG A 135 -20.04 9.81 3.81
N ARG A 136 -20.82 10.88 3.91
CA ARG A 136 -21.33 11.54 2.69
C ARG A 136 -20.19 12.26 1.99
N LEU A 137 -20.13 12.12 0.67
CA LEU A 137 -19.17 12.84 -0.15
C LEU A 137 -19.36 14.34 0.05
N SER A 138 -18.28 15.03 0.36
CA SER A 138 -18.25 16.48 0.52
C SER A 138 -17.76 17.16 -0.75
N GLY A 139 -18.01 18.46 -0.89
CA GLY A 139 -17.46 19.23 -2.00
C GLY A 139 -15.92 19.19 -2.07
N THR A 140 -15.26 19.09 -0.91
CA THR A 140 -13.81 18.93 -0.83
C THR A 140 -13.33 17.62 -1.44
N ASP A 141 -14.05 16.51 -1.20
CA ASP A 141 -13.72 15.21 -1.76
C ASP A 141 -13.80 15.24 -3.31
N LEU A 142 -14.81 15.97 -3.84
CA LEU A 142 -14.96 16.17 -5.29
C LEU A 142 -13.81 17.01 -5.86
N VAL A 143 -13.39 18.08 -5.21
CA VAL A 143 -12.26 18.92 -5.65
C VAL A 143 -10.98 18.10 -5.67
N VAL A 144 -10.70 17.30 -4.62
CA VAL A 144 -9.54 16.41 -4.57
C VAL A 144 -9.59 15.40 -5.71
N ALA A 145 -10.73 14.74 -5.92
CA ALA A 145 -10.89 13.78 -7.01
C ALA A 145 -10.64 14.43 -8.39
N LEU A 146 -11.21 15.60 -8.66
CA LEU A 146 -11.02 16.33 -9.92
C LEU A 146 -9.56 16.76 -10.11
N THR A 147 -8.88 17.18 -9.05
CA THR A 147 -7.46 17.56 -9.11
C THR A 147 -6.59 16.36 -9.46
N VAL A 148 -6.82 15.22 -8.80
CA VAL A 148 -6.08 13.98 -9.10
C VAL A 148 -6.38 13.47 -10.49
N LEU A 149 -7.64 13.45 -10.92
CA LEU A 149 -8.04 13.06 -12.28
C LEU A 149 -7.44 13.97 -13.34
N GLY A 150 -7.49 15.28 -13.14
CA GLY A 150 -6.90 16.26 -14.05
C GLY A 150 -5.40 16.12 -14.18
N GLY A 151 -4.68 16.02 -13.04
CA GLY A 151 -3.24 15.79 -13.03
C GLY A 151 -2.84 14.47 -13.69
N SER A 152 -3.59 13.41 -13.42
CA SER A 152 -3.36 12.09 -14.04
C SER A 152 -3.61 12.11 -15.56
N ALA A 153 -4.66 12.80 -16.00
CA ALA A 153 -4.94 12.98 -17.42
C ALA A 153 -3.81 13.75 -18.14
N MET A 154 -3.30 14.81 -17.51
CA MET A 154 -2.16 15.56 -18.05
C MET A 154 -0.90 14.67 -18.19
N ILE A 155 -0.63 13.80 -17.24
CA ILE A 155 0.52 12.87 -17.30
C ILE A 155 0.32 11.85 -18.42
N ILE A 156 -0.88 11.27 -18.55
CA ILE A 156 -1.16 10.21 -19.50
C ILE A 156 -1.20 10.73 -20.95
N PHE A 157 -1.82 11.90 -21.16
CA PHE A 157 -2.04 12.45 -22.49
C PHE A 157 -1.06 13.55 -22.89
N GLY A 158 -0.35 14.16 -21.93
CA GLY A 158 0.61 15.23 -22.18
C GLY A 158 2.07 14.76 -22.31
N GLY A 159 2.36 13.48 -22.06
CA GLY A 159 3.70 12.89 -22.13
C GLY A 159 4.03 12.21 -23.47
N GLY A 160 3.29 12.53 -24.56
CA GLY A 160 3.53 12.04 -25.91
C GLY A 160 4.51 12.90 -26.69
#